data_a923de13633d94a5d5811caa98ae88f4
#
_entry.id   a923de13633d94a5d5811caa98ae88f4
#
_cell.length_a   1.000
_cell.length_b   1.000
_cell.length_c   1.000
_cell.angle_alpha   90.00
_cell.angle_beta   90.00
_cell.angle_gamma   90.00
#
_symmetry.space_group_name_H-M   'P 1'
#
loop_
_entity.id
_entity.type
_entity.pdbx_description
1 polymer ?
#
loop_
_entity_poly.entity_id
_entity_poly.type
_entity_poly.pdbx_seq_one_letter_code
_entity_poly.pdbx_strand_id
1 'polypeptide(L)'
;LPRAPCCALRPAPQEFDITRHQQTFTLRANDGFVEAFGPALIAAAARCAPGVRLRFAPKPVKSDRPLREGEADLEIGVPGEMGPEIKQQRLFRDRFVGVVRSDHPLAGRDVTPEDYLAWGHVAASRRGVLTGPVDDALAQRGLSRNIAAVVPGFPAALAVARGTDLVALVPASFLINLPGDTGLTWFELPVATRPITVSQMWHPRLDADPAHRWLRQFVLAECRARMPEG
;
A
#
# COMPACT_ATOMS: atom_id res chain seq x y z
N LEU A 1 6.09 -34.64 -61.92
CA LEU A 1 6.70 -34.17 -60.66
C LEU A 1 5.69 -33.34 -59.88
N PRO A 2 5.20 -33.77 -58.69
CA PRO A 2 4.27 -32.98 -57.90
C PRO A 2 5.03 -31.89 -57.11
N ARG A 3 4.52 -30.65 -57.21
CA ARG A 3 4.98 -29.53 -56.42
C ARG A 3 4.63 -29.74 -54.95
N ALA A 4 5.63 -29.68 -54.06
CA ALA A 4 5.45 -29.68 -52.60
C ALA A 4 4.62 -28.45 -52.13
N PRO A 5 3.72 -28.62 -51.14
CA PRO A 5 2.99 -27.50 -50.59
C PRO A 5 3.93 -26.61 -49.79
N CYS A 6 3.89 -25.33 -50.10
CA CYS A 6 4.58 -24.27 -49.36
C CYS A 6 4.09 -24.28 -47.91
N CYS A 7 4.92 -24.77 -47.01
CA CYS A 7 4.66 -24.73 -45.56
C CYS A 7 4.69 -23.26 -45.13
N ALA A 8 3.50 -22.68 -44.89
CA ALA A 8 3.38 -21.36 -44.32
C ALA A 8 3.92 -21.44 -42.87
N LEU A 9 5.13 -20.97 -42.69
CA LEU A 9 5.71 -20.72 -41.38
C LEU A 9 4.80 -19.71 -40.69
N ARG A 10 4.04 -20.16 -39.67
CA ARG A 10 3.37 -19.27 -38.73
C ARG A 10 4.49 -18.45 -38.07
N PRO A 11 4.42 -17.10 -38.10
CA PRO A 11 5.38 -16.29 -37.35
C PRO A 11 5.32 -16.72 -35.89
N ALA A 12 6.49 -16.93 -35.28
CA ALA A 12 6.61 -17.14 -33.86
C ALA A 12 5.91 -15.97 -33.14
N PRO A 13 5.18 -16.21 -32.04
CA PRO A 13 4.57 -15.12 -31.29
C PRO A 13 5.69 -14.13 -30.95
N GLN A 14 5.51 -12.86 -31.32
CA GLN A 14 6.44 -11.79 -30.94
C GLN A 14 6.57 -11.82 -29.42
N GLU A 15 7.77 -12.09 -28.94
CA GLU A 15 8.08 -12.10 -27.53
C GLU A 15 7.82 -10.69 -26.99
N PHE A 16 6.96 -10.56 -25.97
CA PHE A 16 6.60 -9.28 -25.38
C PHE A 16 7.85 -8.62 -24.77
N ASP A 17 8.25 -7.48 -25.29
CA ASP A 17 9.40 -6.70 -24.83
C ASP A 17 8.93 -5.40 -24.20
N ILE A 18 8.94 -5.34 -22.86
CA ILE A 18 8.51 -4.16 -22.08
C ILE A 18 9.41 -2.95 -22.34
N THR A 19 10.67 -3.14 -22.73
CA THR A 19 11.60 -2.02 -22.94
C THR A 19 11.20 -1.15 -24.13
N ARG A 20 10.44 -1.71 -25.07
CA ARG A 20 9.90 -1.03 -26.25
C ARG A 20 8.44 -0.63 -26.12
N HIS A 21 7.81 -1.04 -25.02
CA HIS A 21 6.39 -0.79 -24.80
C HIS A 21 6.17 0.63 -24.28
N GLN A 22 5.16 1.33 -24.85
CA GLN A 22 4.76 2.66 -24.39
C GLN A 22 3.33 2.59 -23.89
N GLN A 23 3.18 2.74 -22.58
CA GLN A 23 1.86 2.67 -21.92
C GLN A 23 1.84 3.44 -20.60
N THR A 24 0.70 3.99 -20.27
CA THR A 24 0.42 4.50 -18.94
C THR A 24 -0.41 3.48 -18.18
N PHE A 25 0.12 3.00 -17.05
CA PHE A 25 -0.64 2.17 -16.11
C PHE A 25 -1.18 3.02 -14.97
N THR A 26 -2.44 2.85 -14.66
CA THR A 26 -3.12 3.52 -13.54
C THR A 26 -3.24 2.58 -12.35
N LEU A 27 -2.56 2.92 -11.26
CA LEU A 27 -2.57 2.21 -9.99
C LEU A 27 -3.39 3.01 -8.98
N ARG A 28 -4.53 2.48 -8.52
CA ARG A 28 -5.28 3.08 -7.42
C ARG A 28 -4.70 2.61 -6.10
N ALA A 29 -4.19 3.55 -5.32
CA ALA A 29 -3.60 3.29 -4.01
C ALA A 29 -3.90 4.42 -3.03
N ASN A 30 -3.71 4.16 -1.74
CA ASN A 30 -3.71 5.24 -0.76
C ASN A 30 -2.36 5.96 -0.75
N ASP A 31 -2.34 7.15 -0.15
CA ASP A 31 -1.17 7.99 0.05
C ASP A 31 -0.02 7.23 0.75
N GLY A 32 -0.34 6.43 1.78
CA GLY A 32 0.64 5.65 2.51
C GLY A 32 1.40 4.65 1.62
N PHE A 33 0.70 3.96 0.71
CA PHE A 33 1.37 3.08 -0.25
C PHE A 33 2.27 3.86 -1.22
N VAL A 34 1.77 4.99 -1.72
CA VAL A 34 2.54 5.82 -2.67
C VAL A 34 3.80 6.37 -2.03
N GLU A 35 3.74 6.83 -0.77
CA GLU A 35 4.93 7.30 -0.05
C GLU A 35 5.92 6.18 0.26
N ALA A 36 5.44 5.02 0.69
CA ALA A 36 6.29 3.89 1.05
C ALA A 36 6.96 3.23 -0.16
N PHE A 37 6.23 3.07 -1.27
CA PHE A 37 6.67 2.27 -2.42
C PHE A 37 6.81 3.05 -3.72
N GLY A 38 6.13 4.19 -3.87
CA GLY A 38 6.11 4.99 -5.10
C GLY A 38 7.49 5.39 -5.61
N PRO A 39 8.38 5.95 -4.78
CA PRO A 39 9.73 6.31 -5.22
C PRO A 39 10.50 5.14 -5.82
N ALA A 40 10.42 3.96 -5.21
CA ALA A 40 11.08 2.76 -5.72
C ALA A 40 10.48 2.24 -7.01
N LEU A 41 9.14 2.14 -7.06
CA LEU A 41 8.42 1.72 -8.26
C LEU A 41 8.73 2.65 -9.44
N ILE A 42 8.72 3.96 -9.24
CA ILE A 42 9.03 4.94 -10.29
C ILE A 42 10.48 4.79 -10.76
N ALA A 43 11.43 4.73 -9.82
CA ALA A 43 12.84 4.60 -10.16
C ALA A 43 13.16 3.25 -10.86
N ALA A 44 12.55 2.15 -10.43
CA ALA A 44 12.71 0.86 -11.07
C ALA A 44 12.08 0.82 -12.46
N ALA A 45 10.86 1.36 -12.63
CA ALA A 45 10.20 1.46 -13.93
C ALA A 45 11.03 2.27 -14.93
N ALA A 46 11.60 3.40 -14.52
CA ALA A 46 12.46 4.21 -15.39
C ALA A 46 13.68 3.45 -15.90
N ARG A 47 14.21 2.48 -15.13
CA ARG A 47 15.36 1.67 -15.54
C ARG A 47 15.00 0.50 -16.47
N CYS A 48 13.92 -0.23 -16.16
CA CYS A 48 13.61 -1.47 -16.87
C CYS A 48 12.52 -1.34 -17.93
N ALA A 49 11.75 -0.27 -17.94
CA ALA A 49 10.65 -0.01 -18.84
C ALA A 49 10.49 1.50 -19.12
N PRO A 50 11.46 2.14 -19.80
CA PRO A 50 11.53 3.61 -19.94
C PRO A 50 10.33 4.22 -20.67
N GLY A 51 9.60 3.44 -21.47
CA GLY A 51 8.37 3.87 -22.15
C GLY A 51 7.10 3.75 -21.28
N VAL A 52 7.20 3.13 -20.10
CA VAL A 52 6.07 2.96 -19.20
C VAL A 52 5.94 4.17 -18.28
N ARG A 53 4.69 4.65 -18.12
CA ARG A 53 4.33 5.67 -17.16
C ARG A 53 3.44 5.07 -16.07
N LEU A 54 3.80 5.27 -14.80
CA LEU A 54 2.97 4.91 -13.66
C LEU A 54 2.16 6.13 -13.22
N ARG A 55 0.82 6.00 -13.21
CA ARG A 55 -0.11 7.00 -12.70
C ARG A 55 -0.73 6.49 -11.41
N PHE A 56 -0.40 7.11 -10.29
CA PHE A 56 -1.05 6.81 -9.01
C PHE A 56 -2.33 7.63 -8.89
N ALA A 57 -3.47 6.94 -8.77
CA ALA A 57 -4.77 7.56 -8.61
C ALA A 57 -5.26 7.39 -7.17
N PRO A 58 -5.95 8.39 -6.60
CA PRO A 58 -6.48 8.31 -5.24
C PRO A 58 -7.56 7.23 -5.12
N LYS A 59 -7.70 6.68 -3.90
CA LYS A 59 -8.68 5.66 -3.55
C LYS A 59 -9.63 6.18 -2.46
N PRO A 60 -10.53 7.11 -2.78
CA PRO A 60 -11.40 7.73 -1.77
C PRO A 60 -12.41 6.74 -1.18
N VAL A 61 -12.87 5.78 -1.99
CA VAL A 61 -13.80 4.73 -1.59
C VAL A 61 -13.29 3.37 -2.03
N LYS A 62 -13.63 2.33 -1.27
CA LYS A 62 -13.42 0.94 -1.67
C LYS A 62 -14.51 0.55 -2.66
N SER A 63 -14.16 0.40 -3.92
CA SER A 63 -15.07 0.01 -5.01
C SER A 63 -14.26 -0.63 -6.13
N ASP A 64 -14.75 -1.73 -6.69
CA ASP A 64 -14.19 -2.42 -7.85
C ASP A 64 -14.60 -1.79 -9.20
N ARG A 65 -15.52 -0.83 -9.18
CA ARG A 65 -16.04 -0.16 -10.37
C ARG A 65 -14.92 0.38 -11.29
N PRO A 66 -13.90 1.10 -10.80
CA PRO A 66 -12.81 1.58 -11.67
C PRO A 66 -12.01 0.47 -12.34
N LEU A 67 -11.89 -0.72 -11.72
CA LEU A 67 -11.28 -1.89 -12.34
C LEU A 67 -12.19 -2.47 -13.45
N ARG A 68 -13.50 -2.53 -13.21
CA ARG A 68 -14.49 -3.00 -14.18
C ARG A 68 -14.59 -2.08 -15.39
N GLU A 69 -14.60 -0.77 -15.16
CA GLU A 69 -14.75 0.24 -16.21
C GLU A 69 -13.43 0.54 -16.96
N GLY A 70 -12.29 0.03 -16.48
CA GLY A 70 -10.99 0.26 -17.10
C GLY A 70 -10.37 1.61 -16.79
N GLU A 71 -10.87 2.30 -15.79
CA GLU A 71 -10.28 3.53 -15.28
C GLU A 71 -8.98 3.28 -14.50
N ALA A 72 -8.83 2.07 -13.98
CA ALA A 72 -7.64 1.59 -13.30
C ALA A 72 -7.21 0.21 -13.79
N ASP A 73 -5.90 0.01 -13.88
CA ASP A 73 -5.28 -1.27 -14.21
C ASP A 73 -5.11 -2.13 -12.96
N LEU A 74 -4.62 -1.54 -11.87
CA LEU A 74 -4.48 -2.17 -10.57
C LEU A 74 -5.13 -1.33 -9.47
N GLU A 75 -5.70 -2.02 -8.49
CA GLU A 75 -6.00 -1.44 -7.18
C GLU A 75 -5.09 -2.08 -6.13
N ILE A 76 -4.45 -1.26 -5.27
CA ILE A 76 -3.52 -1.72 -4.24
C ILE A 76 -4.04 -1.30 -2.87
N GLY A 77 -4.00 -2.24 -1.94
CA GLY A 77 -4.38 -2.02 -0.54
C GLY A 77 -5.02 -3.22 0.12
N VAL A 78 -5.67 -2.99 1.25
CA VAL A 78 -6.44 -4.04 1.94
C VAL A 78 -7.69 -4.33 1.12
N PRO A 79 -7.92 -5.56 0.68
CA PRO A 79 -9.13 -5.94 -0.03
C PRO A 79 -10.38 -5.56 0.77
N GLY A 80 -11.38 -5.01 0.09
CA GLY A 80 -12.71 -4.79 0.62
C GLY A 80 -13.70 -5.82 0.09
N GLU A 81 -14.97 -5.49 0.13
CA GLU A 81 -15.99 -6.21 -0.62
C GLU A 81 -15.79 -5.91 -2.10
N MET A 82 -15.28 -6.90 -2.82
CA MET A 82 -15.02 -6.87 -4.25
C MET A 82 -15.94 -7.89 -4.93
N GLY A 83 -16.30 -7.64 -6.18
CA GLY A 83 -17.02 -8.63 -6.98
C GLY A 83 -16.22 -9.94 -7.07
N PRO A 84 -16.92 -11.09 -7.16
CA PRO A 84 -16.28 -12.40 -7.12
C PRO A 84 -15.33 -12.66 -8.30
N GLU A 85 -15.49 -11.91 -9.38
CA GLU A 85 -14.60 -11.98 -10.55
C GLU A 85 -13.25 -11.29 -10.33
N ILE A 86 -13.14 -10.33 -9.42
CA ILE A 86 -11.90 -9.57 -9.22
C ILE A 86 -10.79 -10.49 -8.72
N LYS A 87 -9.73 -10.56 -9.49
CA LYS A 87 -8.51 -11.28 -9.12
C LYS A 87 -7.74 -10.50 -8.07
N GLN A 88 -7.12 -11.23 -7.14
CA GLN A 88 -6.28 -10.63 -6.11
C GLN A 88 -5.02 -11.45 -5.87
N GLN A 89 -3.95 -10.75 -5.52
CA GLN A 89 -2.68 -11.36 -5.15
C GLN A 89 -2.07 -10.57 -3.98
N ARG A 90 -1.71 -11.28 -2.91
CA ARG A 90 -1.03 -10.67 -1.76
C ARG A 90 0.34 -10.14 -2.18
N LEU A 91 0.61 -8.88 -1.84
CA LEU A 91 1.91 -8.25 -1.99
C LEU A 91 2.78 -8.50 -0.74
N PHE A 92 2.27 -8.11 0.44
CA PHE A 92 2.95 -8.27 1.73
C PHE A 92 1.97 -8.26 2.90
N ARG A 93 2.46 -8.58 4.08
CA ARG A 93 1.79 -8.36 5.36
C ARG A 93 2.38 -7.13 6.04
N ASP A 94 1.54 -6.43 6.78
CA ASP A 94 1.92 -5.22 7.51
C ASP A 94 1.24 -5.20 8.87
N ARG A 95 1.66 -4.29 9.72
CA ARG A 95 1.06 -4.06 11.04
C ARG A 95 1.01 -2.57 11.33
N PHE A 96 0.18 -2.17 12.28
CA PHE A 96 0.19 -0.81 12.80
C PHE A 96 1.28 -0.65 13.87
N VAL A 97 1.85 0.55 13.91
CA VAL A 97 2.79 1.00 14.95
C VAL A 97 2.37 2.37 15.46
N GLY A 98 2.73 2.68 16.70
CA GLY A 98 2.60 4.01 17.27
C GLY A 98 3.79 4.87 16.87
N VAL A 99 3.55 6.13 16.51
CA VAL A 99 4.60 7.09 16.17
C VAL A 99 4.43 8.35 17.00
N VAL A 100 5.51 8.86 17.55
CA VAL A 100 5.59 10.06 18.37
C VAL A 100 6.84 10.87 18.00
N ARG A 101 6.93 12.12 18.45
CA ARG A 101 8.18 12.89 18.35
C ARG A 101 9.32 12.23 19.13
N SER A 102 10.57 12.44 18.69
CA SER A 102 11.72 11.70 19.22
C SER A 102 12.03 11.95 20.71
N ASP A 103 11.59 13.07 21.25
CA ASP A 103 11.73 13.46 22.65
C ASP A 103 10.45 13.24 23.47
N HIS A 104 9.46 12.49 22.92
CA HIS A 104 8.22 12.15 23.62
C HIS A 104 8.48 11.16 24.77
N PRO A 105 7.75 11.22 25.91
CA PRO A 105 7.93 10.29 27.03
C PRO A 105 7.74 8.80 26.70
N LEU A 106 7.10 8.46 25.59
CA LEU A 106 6.97 7.08 25.08
C LEU A 106 8.15 6.65 24.20
N ALA A 107 9.06 7.55 23.86
CA ALA A 107 10.18 7.26 22.96
C ALA A 107 11.16 6.27 23.60
N GLY A 108 11.61 5.27 22.80
CA GLY A 108 12.70 4.37 23.20
C GLY A 108 12.42 3.40 24.34
N ARG A 109 11.14 3.15 24.66
CA ARG A 109 10.73 2.22 25.72
C ARG A 109 9.63 1.27 25.26
N ASP A 110 9.45 0.17 25.98
CA ASP A 110 8.28 -0.67 25.85
C ASP A 110 7.07 0.07 26.42
N VAL A 111 6.02 0.18 25.60
CA VAL A 111 4.82 0.95 25.91
C VAL A 111 3.73 0.01 26.43
N THR A 112 3.24 0.24 27.64
CA THR A 112 2.09 -0.51 28.20
C THR A 112 0.76 0.06 27.69
N PRO A 113 -0.37 -0.67 27.82
CA PRO A 113 -1.69 -0.10 27.51
C PRO A 113 -2.00 1.17 28.29
N GLU A 114 -1.63 1.24 29.56
CA GLU A 114 -1.82 2.40 30.43
C GLU A 114 -1.01 3.60 29.92
N ASP A 115 0.27 3.38 29.56
CA ASP A 115 1.12 4.40 28.97
C ASP A 115 0.52 4.95 27.67
N TYR A 116 0.04 4.04 26.80
CA TYR A 116 -0.55 4.39 25.51
C TYR A 116 -1.82 5.25 25.66
N LEU A 117 -2.67 4.90 26.64
CA LEU A 117 -3.94 5.58 26.89
C LEU A 117 -3.79 6.89 27.67
N ALA A 118 -2.64 7.13 28.29
CA ALA A 118 -2.36 8.38 29.00
C ALA A 118 -2.24 9.60 28.08
N TRP A 119 -2.07 9.36 26.75
CA TRP A 119 -1.86 10.42 25.76
C TRP A 119 -3.05 10.55 24.81
N GLY A 120 -3.18 11.74 24.21
CA GLY A 120 -4.11 11.94 23.11
C GLY A 120 -3.59 11.33 21.79
N HIS A 121 -4.50 11.03 20.88
CA HIS A 121 -4.18 10.38 19.62
C HIS A 121 -4.65 11.20 18.42
N VAL A 122 -3.90 11.12 17.32
CA VAL A 122 -4.34 11.58 16.02
C VAL A 122 -4.72 10.37 15.14
N ALA A 123 -5.94 10.36 14.64
CA ALA A 123 -6.43 9.33 13.72
C ALA A 123 -6.27 9.77 12.27
N ALA A 124 -5.68 8.90 11.44
CA ALA A 124 -5.65 9.08 9.99
C ALA A 124 -6.89 8.44 9.35
N SER A 125 -7.84 9.24 8.89
CA SER A 125 -9.09 8.76 8.31
C SER A 125 -9.58 9.65 7.17
N ARG A 126 -9.61 9.12 5.95
CA ARG A 126 -10.15 9.83 4.78
C ARG A 126 -11.66 10.07 4.85
N ARG A 127 -12.38 9.33 5.68
CA ARG A 127 -13.83 9.41 5.86
C ARG A 127 -14.23 10.08 7.16
N GLY A 128 -13.27 10.58 7.95
CA GLY A 128 -13.53 11.19 9.25
C GLY A 128 -13.94 10.18 10.34
N VAL A 129 -13.77 8.86 10.11
CA VAL A 129 -14.09 7.83 11.09
C VAL A 129 -13.04 7.87 12.20
N LEU A 130 -13.51 7.88 13.47
CA LEU A 130 -12.65 7.98 14.65
C LEU A 130 -12.04 6.63 15.05
N THR A 131 -12.70 5.52 14.71
CA THR A 131 -12.32 4.18 15.16
C THR A 131 -11.67 3.36 14.03
N GLY A 132 -10.84 2.41 14.42
CA GLY A 132 -10.16 1.48 13.51
C GLY A 132 -9.69 0.22 14.25
N PRO A 133 -8.85 -0.63 13.61
CA PRO A 133 -8.47 -1.93 14.17
C PRO A 133 -7.84 -1.90 15.57
N VAL A 134 -7.16 -0.82 15.94
CA VAL A 134 -6.61 -0.66 17.31
C VAL A 134 -7.72 -0.39 18.31
N ASP A 135 -8.75 0.34 17.91
CA ASP A 135 -9.89 0.65 18.77
C ASP A 135 -10.72 -0.60 19.05
N ASP A 136 -10.88 -1.48 18.05
CA ASP A 136 -11.51 -2.79 18.21
C ASP A 136 -10.72 -3.67 19.19
N ALA A 137 -9.38 -3.66 19.11
CA ALA A 137 -8.52 -4.43 20.02
C ALA A 137 -8.54 -3.88 21.44
N LEU A 138 -8.61 -2.56 21.61
CA LEU A 138 -8.77 -1.91 22.94
C LEU A 138 -10.14 -2.22 23.53
N ALA A 139 -11.20 -2.11 22.75
CA ALA A 139 -12.58 -2.38 23.19
C ALA A 139 -12.77 -3.80 23.69
N GLN A 140 -12.09 -4.81 23.11
CA GLN A 140 -12.08 -6.19 23.61
C GLN A 140 -11.51 -6.33 25.02
N ARG A 141 -10.73 -5.33 25.48
CA ARG A 141 -10.18 -5.25 26.83
C ARG A 141 -10.92 -4.23 27.73
N GLY A 142 -12.05 -3.69 27.27
CA GLY A 142 -12.78 -2.65 27.97
C GLY A 142 -12.06 -1.30 28.01
N LEU A 143 -11.11 -1.08 27.10
CA LEU A 143 -10.28 0.12 27.01
C LEU A 143 -10.69 0.98 25.81
N SER A 144 -10.45 2.29 25.91
CA SER A 144 -10.64 3.24 24.80
C SER A 144 -9.58 4.33 24.87
N ARG A 145 -9.16 4.82 23.71
CA ARG A 145 -8.21 5.94 23.59
C ARG A 145 -8.92 7.25 23.31
N ASN A 146 -8.30 8.35 23.71
CA ASN A 146 -8.79 9.69 23.41
C ASN A 146 -8.31 10.13 22.03
N ILE A 147 -9.21 10.29 21.04
CA ILE A 147 -8.90 10.85 19.73
C ILE A 147 -9.03 12.36 19.80
N ALA A 148 -7.89 13.04 19.88
CA ALA A 148 -7.84 14.51 19.95
C ALA A 148 -7.94 15.18 18.57
N ALA A 149 -7.56 14.48 17.51
CA ALA A 149 -7.61 15.00 16.14
C ALA A 149 -7.85 13.89 15.10
N VAL A 150 -8.49 14.25 13.98
CA VAL A 150 -8.64 13.41 12.79
C VAL A 150 -8.08 14.14 11.60
N VAL A 151 -7.24 13.46 10.82
CA VAL A 151 -6.58 14.01 9.62
C VAL A 151 -6.81 13.10 8.42
N PRO A 152 -6.71 13.60 7.18
CA PRO A 152 -7.11 12.84 5.99
C PRO A 152 -6.19 11.66 5.65
N GLY A 153 -4.95 11.60 6.16
CA GLY A 153 -3.99 10.56 5.79
C GLY A 153 -2.79 10.46 6.73
N PHE A 154 -1.97 9.44 6.52
CA PHE A 154 -0.80 9.16 7.35
C PHE A 154 0.28 10.26 7.33
N PRO A 155 0.60 10.93 6.19
CA PRO A 155 1.54 12.04 6.18
C PRO A 155 1.13 13.17 7.13
N ALA A 156 -0.16 13.53 7.12
CA ALA A 156 -0.70 14.55 8.01
C ALA A 156 -0.65 14.10 9.49
N ALA A 157 -0.90 12.81 9.78
CA ALA A 157 -0.79 12.28 11.13
C ALA A 157 0.65 12.34 11.65
N LEU A 158 1.66 12.03 10.82
CA LEU A 158 3.06 12.17 11.19
C LEU A 158 3.47 13.64 11.42
N ALA A 159 2.97 14.56 10.60
CA ALA A 159 3.21 15.99 10.78
C ALA A 159 2.64 16.49 12.13
N VAL A 160 1.43 16.03 12.50
CA VAL A 160 0.83 16.33 13.81
C VAL A 160 1.64 15.74 14.94
N ALA A 161 2.03 14.47 14.88
CA ALA A 161 2.84 13.82 15.91
C ALA A 161 4.20 14.50 16.11
N ARG A 162 4.82 15.01 15.03
CA ARG A 162 6.08 15.75 15.12
C ARG A 162 5.96 17.06 15.89
N GLY A 163 4.82 17.75 15.77
CA GLY A 163 4.59 19.06 16.35
C GLY A 163 3.81 19.07 17.67
N THR A 164 3.44 17.89 18.19
CA THR A 164 2.58 17.77 19.38
C THR A 164 2.96 16.56 20.24
N ASP A 165 2.29 16.40 21.36
CA ASP A 165 2.37 15.20 22.21
C ASP A 165 1.34 14.12 21.81
N LEU A 166 0.74 14.22 20.63
CA LEU A 166 -0.22 13.24 20.16
C LEU A 166 0.47 12.01 19.56
N VAL A 167 -0.07 10.84 19.85
CA VAL A 167 0.35 9.57 19.29
C VAL A 167 -0.32 9.39 17.91
N ALA A 168 0.46 9.23 16.86
CA ALA A 168 -0.03 8.82 15.55
C ALA A 168 -0.04 7.30 15.42
N LEU A 169 -0.97 6.78 14.63
CA LEU A 169 -1.06 5.36 14.25
C LEU A 169 -0.86 5.24 12.75
N VAL A 170 0.20 4.52 12.34
CA VAL A 170 0.52 4.31 10.92
C VAL A 170 0.89 2.85 10.65
N PRO A 171 0.76 2.34 9.40
CA PRO A 171 1.34 1.07 9.01
C PRO A 171 2.86 1.11 9.10
N ALA A 172 3.51 0.03 9.55
CA ALA A 172 4.97 -0.04 9.68
C ALA A 172 5.68 0.16 8.35
N SER A 173 5.08 -0.28 7.23
CA SER A 173 5.60 -0.04 5.88
C SER A 173 5.77 1.44 5.56
N PHE A 174 4.99 2.32 6.19
CA PHE A 174 5.09 3.76 5.99
C PHE A 174 6.42 4.35 6.49
N LEU A 175 7.08 3.65 7.42
CA LEU A 175 8.36 4.09 8.00
C LEU A 175 9.58 3.79 7.11
N ILE A 176 9.42 2.96 6.06
CA ILE A 176 10.54 2.47 5.21
C ILE A 176 11.33 3.63 4.58
N ASN A 177 10.65 4.68 4.17
CA ASN A 177 11.25 5.82 3.51
C ASN A 177 11.40 7.05 4.42
N LEU A 178 11.11 6.93 5.72
CA LEU A 178 11.36 8.03 6.64
C LEU A 178 12.87 8.24 6.78
N PRO A 179 13.39 9.44 6.50
CA PRO A 179 14.79 9.76 6.79
C PRO A 179 15.10 9.54 8.27
N GLY A 180 16.32 9.13 8.59
CA GLY A 180 16.73 8.87 9.97
C GLY A 180 16.64 10.08 10.92
N ASP A 181 16.59 11.29 10.35
CA ASP A 181 16.49 12.57 11.11
C ASP A 181 15.12 13.23 10.84
N THR A 182 14.04 12.53 11.15
CA THR A 182 12.67 13.07 10.98
C THR A 182 12.13 13.78 12.21
N GLY A 183 12.83 13.70 13.35
CA GLY A 183 12.30 14.13 14.65
C GLY A 183 11.16 13.23 15.15
N LEU A 184 11.03 12.02 14.59
CA LEU A 184 10.02 11.03 14.94
C LEU A 184 10.67 9.71 15.36
N THR A 185 10.00 8.99 16.27
CA THR A 185 10.33 7.62 16.63
C THR A 185 9.06 6.78 16.68
N TRP A 186 9.18 5.46 16.66
CA TRP A 186 8.05 4.55 16.67
C TRP A 186 8.19 3.50 17.77
N PHE A 187 7.07 2.88 18.11
CA PHE A 187 6.99 1.77 19.08
C PHE A 187 5.93 0.76 18.66
N GLU A 188 6.10 -0.50 19.08
CA GLU A 188 5.09 -1.53 18.89
C GLU A 188 3.85 -1.24 19.73
N LEU A 189 2.67 -1.52 19.18
CA LEU A 189 1.42 -1.29 19.89
C LEU A 189 1.31 -2.23 21.11
N PRO A 190 0.81 -1.72 22.26
CA PRO A 190 0.65 -2.53 23.46
C PRO A 190 -0.56 -3.48 23.41
N VAL A 191 -1.26 -3.52 22.28
CA VAL A 191 -2.38 -4.42 22.01
C VAL A 191 -2.20 -5.08 20.66
N ALA A 192 -2.49 -6.38 20.60
CA ALA A 192 -2.42 -7.13 19.36
C ALA A 192 -3.54 -6.71 18.41
N THR A 193 -3.18 -6.25 17.22
CA THR A 193 -4.12 -5.96 16.14
C THR A 193 -4.05 -7.06 15.09
N ARG A 194 -5.12 -7.22 14.30
CA ARG A 194 -5.08 -8.13 13.16
C ARG A 194 -4.03 -7.66 12.16
N PRO A 195 -3.20 -8.56 11.60
CA PRO A 195 -2.26 -8.21 10.54
C PRO A 195 -2.98 -7.57 9.35
N ILE A 196 -2.36 -6.55 8.76
CA ILE A 196 -2.82 -5.93 7.54
C ILE A 196 -2.30 -6.76 6.36
N THR A 197 -3.20 -7.28 5.52
CA THR A 197 -2.79 -7.91 4.26
C THR A 197 -2.97 -6.91 3.13
N VAL A 198 -1.87 -6.46 2.54
CA VAL A 198 -1.89 -5.59 1.36
C VAL A 198 -1.81 -6.45 0.11
N SER A 199 -2.76 -6.27 -0.78
CA SER A 199 -2.89 -7.02 -2.03
C SER A 199 -2.98 -6.08 -3.23
N GLN A 200 -2.60 -6.59 -4.40
CA GLN A 200 -2.96 -6.00 -5.69
C GLN A 200 -4.19 -6.72 -6.24
N MET A 201 -5.08 -5.97 -6.86
CA MET A 201 -6.36 -6.45 -7.39
C MET A 201 -6.53 -5.95 -8.82
N TRP A 202 -7.10 -6.79 -9.70
CA TRP A 202 -7.34 -6.45 -11.11
C TRP A 202 -8.55 -7.17 -11.69
N HIS A 203 -9.08 -6.64 -12.78
CA HIS A 203 -10.18 -7.28 -13.50
C HIS A 203 -9.63 -8.40 -14.39
N PRO A 204 -10.26 -9.60 -14.46
CA PRO A 204 -9.77 -10.77 -15.20
C PRO A 204 -9.62 -10.56 -16.70
N ARG A 205 -10.27 -9.56 -17.32
CA ARG A 205 -10.03 -9.23 -18.74
C ARG A 205 -8.57 -8.90 -19.06
N LEU A 206 -7.79 -8.47 -18.04
CA LEU A 206 -6.37 -8.13 -18.15
C LEU A 206 -5.44 -9.31 -17.81
N ASP A 207 -6.01 -10.48 -17.48
CA ASP A 207 -5.22 -11.62 -16.99
C ASP A 207 -4.25 -12.16 -18.04
N ALA A 208 -4.68 -12.20 -19.29
CA ALA A 208 -3.89 -12.69 -20.43
C ALA A 208 -2.99 -11.60 -21.06
N ASP A 209 -3.19 -10.32 -20.73
CA ASP A 209 -2.42 -9.22 -21.29
C ASP A 209 -0.96 -9.28 -20.81
N PRO A 210 0.05 -9.39 -21.71
CA PRO A 210 1.45 -9.52 -21.34
C PRO A 210 2.00 -8.28 -20.60
N ALA A 211 1.57 -7.06 -21.00
CA ALA A 211 2.01 -5.83 -20.38
C ALA A 211 1.45 -5.71 -18.95
N HIS A 212 0.18 -6.08 -18.76
CA HIS A 212 -0.43 -6.09 -17.44
C HIS A 212 0.15 -7.21 -16.56
N ARG A 213 0.51 -8.37 -17.13
CA ARG A 213 1.20 -9.44 -16.38
C ARG A 213 2.56 -8.95 -15.87
N TRP A 214 3.32 -8.27 -16.74
CA TRP A 214 4.56 -7.62 -16.33
C TRP A 214 4.33 -6.64 -15.18
N LEU A 215 3.34 -5.76 -15.27
CA LEU A 215 3.01 -4.79 -14.21
C LEU A 215 2.77 -5.49 -12.85
N ARG A 216 1.97 -6.56 -12.83
CA ARG A 216 1.68 -7.30 -11.60
C ARG A 216 2.94 -7.91 -10.99
N GLN A 217 3.80 -8.52 -11.82
CA GLN A 217 5.06 -9.12 -11.37
C GLN A 217 6.04 -8.06 -10.90
N PHE A 218 6.12 -6.95 -11.61
CA PHE A 218 6.95 -5.80 -11.25
C PHE A 218 6.56 -5.22 -9.89
N VAL A 219 5.28 -4.91 -9.68
CA VAL A 219 4.79 -4.38 -8.39
C VAL A 219 5.04 -5.38 -7.26
N LEU A 220 4.78 -6.67 -7.50
CA LEU A 220 5.02 -7.72 -6.51
C LEU A 220 6.50 -7.81 -6.12
N ALA A 221 7.41 -7.81 -7.09
CA ALA A 221 8.85 -7.91 -6.86
C ALA A 221 9.38 -6.71 -6.06
N GLU A 222 9.00 -5.49 -6.43
CA GLU A 222 9.43 -4.27 -5.75
C GLU A 222 8.88 -4.18 -4.31
N CYS A 223 7.63 -4.60 -4.10
CA CYS A 223 7.05 -4.64 -2.75
C CYS A 223 7.76 -5.67 -1.86
N ARG A 224 8.03 -6.89 -2.36
CA ARG A 224 8.71 -7.95 -1.61
C ARG A 224 10.16 -7.62 -1.30
N ALA A 225 10.86 -6.94 -2.20
CA ALA A 225 12.23 -6.49 -1.96
C ALA A 225 12.33 -5.54 -0.76
N ARG A 226 11.25 -4.81 -0.43
CA ARG A 226 11.20 -3.84 0.66
C ARG A 226 10.54 -4.38 1.93
N MET A 227 9.64 -5.32 1.77
CA MET A 227 8.92 -6.02 2.84
C MET A 227 9.14 -7.51 2.66
N PRO A 228 10.33 -8.04 2.98
CA PRO A 228 10.56 -9.48 2.93
C PRO A 228 9.56 -10.19 3.84
N GLU A 229 9.02 -11.31 3.35
CA GLU A 229 8.15 -12.15 4.17
C GLU A 229 8.97 -12.66 5.36
N GLY A 230 8.60 -12.22 6.58
CA GLY A 230 9.10 -12.76 7.83
C GLY A 230 8.47 -14.11 8.14
#